data_5196e87175d841441807471a3cc55ea4
#
_entry.id   5196e87175d841441807471a3cc55ea4
#
_cell.length_a   1.000
_cell.length_b   1.000
_cell.length_c   1.000
_cell.angle_alpha   90.00
_cell.angle_beta   90.00
_cell.angle_gamma   90.00
#
_symmetry.space_group_name_H-M   'P 1'
#
loop_
_entity.id
_entity.type
_entity.pdbx_description
1 polymer ?
#
loop_
_entity_poly.entity_id
_entity_poly.type
_entity_poly.pdbx_seq_one_letter_code
_entity_poly.pdbx_strand_id
1 'polypeptide(L)'
;MLRIKKLDIFIVKSFFLLFIGTFFICLFIFMMQFLWRYVDELVGKGLEMSVMAQFFFYSALTLVPLSLPLAVLLASLITFGNFGERYELLAMKAAGISLLKIMRPLAIFVCGLVGVSFYFQNVVGPIAQAKLGTLILSMKQKSPEVDIPEGVFYSEIPDYNLKIAKKDRKTGMLYDVLIYNLRDGFEKAHIIYADSGRMEMTADKQHLWLHLYSGDLFENLKAQNLKAQNVPYRRESFREKHSIIEFNSDFNMVDSDIMGKQSSAKDMKQLEASIDSMKLVGDSIGRQYYTEVSQGNFRPSYTLSKEDTIKIEEADIRTYNVDSLYEVSSLAQKQKVITAAAGKAENISNVISFKTFQMADNDTRIRRHRTEWHKKFTISLSCLLFFFIGAPLGGIIRKGGLGMPVIVSVMVFIIYYIIDNTGYKMARDGKWIVWMGMWTSSAILAPLGFFLTYKSNKDSVVLNADAYINWFKKIVGIRSMRHLFKKEVVINDPDYERLPQDLDRLTAECKAYMAKNRLTKAPNYFKLWMVGEKDDEVVAINEQLESLIEEMSNTKSVTLVNTLNNYPIIPVSAHIRPFHKYWMNLLAGVIFPIGLFFYFRIWAFRVRLSKDMERIIKNNEQIQFIIQNINK
;
A
#
# COMPACT_ATOMS: atom_id res chain seq x y z
N MET A 1 17.89 -39.87 9.95
CA MET A 1 16.51 -40.10 9.49
C MET A 1 15.53 -39.31 10.35
N LEU A 2 14.79 -38.37 9.75
CA LEU A 2 13.71 -37.65 10.42
C LEU A 2 12.53 -38.62 10.63
N ARG A 3 12.41 -39.12 11.87
CA ARG A 3 11.29 -40.01 12.22
C ARG A 3 10.04 -39.16 12.36
N ILE A 4 9.18 -39.17 11.33
CA ILE A 4 7.92 -38.44 11.32
C ILE A 4 7.00 -39.03 12.38
N LYS A 5 6.56 -38.20 13.33
CA LYS A 5 5.66 -38.60 14.42
C LYS A 5 4.19 -38.39 14.00
N LYS A 6 3.28 -39.15 14.59
CA LYS A 6 1.82 -38.94 14.34
C LYS A 6 1.36 -37.51 14.61
N LEU A 7 1.98 -36.84 15.61
CA LEU A 7 1.73 -35.44 15.94
C LEU A 7 2.13 -34.51 14.80
N ASP A 8 3.29 -34.74 14.17
CA ASP A 8 3.76 -33.91 13.04
C ASP A 8 2.79 -33.97 11.87
N ILE A 9 2.27 -35.18 11.56
CA ILE A 9 1.28 -35.40 10.50
C ILE A 9 -0.04 -34.69 10.84
N PHE A 10 -0.50 -34.77 12.09
CA PHE A 10 -1.70 -34.09 12.55
C PHE A 10 -1.61 -32.58 12.36
N ILE A 11 -0.49 -31.96 12.77
CA ILE A 11 -0.26 -30.53 12.67
C ILE A 11 -0.21 -30.09 11.19
N VAL A 12 0.55 -30.83 10.37
CA VAL A 12 0.68 -30.51 8.93
C VAL A 12 -0.66 -30.67 8.22
N LYS A 13 -1.43 -31.72 8.49
CA LYS A 13 -2.75 -31.97 7.88
C LYS A 13 -3.74 -30.85 8.23
N SER A 14 -3.78 -30.43 9.49
CA SER A 14 -4.65 -29.34 9.96
C SER A 14 -4.30 -28.02 9.28
N PHE A 15 -3.01 -27.70 9.16
CA PHE A 15 -2.54 -26.52 8.46
C PHE A 15 -2.80 -26.57 6.96
N PHE A 16 -2.49 -27.68 6.30
CA PHE A 16 -2.58 -27.83 4.85
C PHE A 16 -4.00 -27.60 4.34
N LEU A 17 -5.01 -28.17 5.02
CA LEU A 17 -6.41 -27.97 4.65
C LEU A 17 -6.83 -26.49 4.73
N LEU A 18 -6.44 -25.83 5.82
CA LEU A 18 -6.71 -24.40 5.99
C LEU A 18 -5.92 -23.55 4.99
N PHE A 19 -4.66 -23.92 4.72
CA PHE A 19 -3.81 -23.22 3.76
C PHE A 19 -4.41 -23.23 2.35
N ILE A 20 -4.89 -24.38 1.86
CA ILE A 20 -5.53 -24.45 0.55
C ILE A 20 -6.75 -23.52 0.49
N GLY A 21 -7.63 -23.57 1.49
CA GLY A 21 -8.82 -22.72 1.54
C GLY A 21 -8.46 -21.23 1.57
N THR A 22 -7.54 -20.84 2.46
CA THR A 22 -7.09 -19.45 2.57
C THR A 22 -6.36 -18.97 1.34
N PHE A 23 -5.59 -19.84 0.66
CA PHE A 23 -4.88 -19.51 -0.57
C PHE A 23 -5.85 -19.13 -1.70
N PHE A 24 -6.88 -19.96 -1.93
CA PHE A 24 -7.87 -19.65 -2.96
C PHE A 24 -8.69 -18.40 -2.62
N ILE A 25 -9.03 -18.18 -1.35
CA ILE A 25 -9.70 -16.95 -0.92
C ILE A 25 -8.82 -15.72 -1.19
N CYS A 26 -7.54 -15.75 -0.80
CA CYS A 26 -6.61 -14.66 -1.04
C CYS A 26 -6.39 -14.42 -2.54
N LEU A 27 -6.21 -15.49 -3.32
CA LEU A 27 -6.06 -15.40 -4.77
C LEU A 27 -7.30 -14.78 -5.42
N PHE A 28 -8.49 -15.17 -4.99
CA PHE A 28 -9.75 -14.60 -5.48
C PHE A 28 -9.87 -13.11 -5.15
N ILE A 29 -9.54 -12.70 -3.92
CA ILE A 29 -9.58 -11.29 -3.52
C ILE A 29 -8.62 -10.45 -4.37
N PHE A 30 -7.37 -10.92 -4.55
CA PHE A 30 -6.40 -10.20 -5.40
C PHE A 30 -6.82 -10.20 -6.87
N MET A 31 -7.42 -11.29 -7.36
CA MET A 31 -7.94 -11.35 -8.71
C MET A 31 -9.10 -10.37 -8.92
N MET A 32 -10.03 -10.25 -7.96
CA MET A 32 -11.10 -9.24 -8.02
C MET A 32 -10.54 -7.81 -8.01
N GLN A 33 -9.55 -7.53 -7.16
CA GLN A 33 -8.86 -6.23 -7.15
C GLN A 33 -8.16 -5.94 -8.48
N PHE A 34 -7.53 -6.96 -9.09
CA PHE A 34 -6.88 -6.84 -10.38
C PHE A 34 -7.89 -6.59 -11.50
N LEU A 35 -8.99 -7.35 -11.54
CA LEU A 35 -10.06 -7.20 -12.52
C LEU A 35 -10.69 -5.81 -12.51
N TRP A 36 -10.90 -5.24 -11.32
CA TRP A 36 -11.44 -3.89 -11.18
C TRP A 36 -10.61 -2.84 -11.91
N ARG A 37 -9.31 -3.06 -12.03
CA ARG A 37 -8.40 -2.18 -12.77
C ARG A 37 -8.61 -2.24 -14.30
N TYR A 38 -9.06 -3.38 -14.82
CA TYR A 38 -9.17 -3.65 -16.25
C TYR A 38 -10.61 -3.87 -16.71
N VAL A 39 -11.58 -3.44 -15.91
CA VAL A 39 -13.00 -3.61 -16.22
C VAL A 39 -13.38 -2.90 -17.53
N ASP A 40 -12.82 -1.71 -17.77
CA ASP A 40 -13.08 -0.91 -18.96
C ASP A 40 -12.54 -1.57 -20.25
N GLU A 41 -11.46 -2.33 -20.14
CA GLU A 41 -10.91 -3.09 -21.27
C GLU A 41 -11.63 -4.42 -21.53
N LEU A 42 -12.34 -4.94 -20.52
CA LEU A 42 -13.03 -6.23 -20.61
C LEU A 42 -14.48 -6.09 -21.05
N VAL A 43 -15.17 -5.03 -20.60
CA VAL A 43 -16.60 -4.84 -20.82
C VAL A 43 -16.83 -4.01 -22.09
N GLY A 44 -17.77 -4.43 -22.94
CA GLY A 44 -18.20 -3.69 -24.12
C GLY A 44 -17.36 -3.88 -25.38
N LYS A 45 -16.22 -4.60 -25.32
CA LYS A 45 -15.32 -4.78 -26.49
C LYS A 45 -15.59 -6.06 -27.30
N GLY A 46 -16.65 -6.83 -27.01
CA GLY A 46 -16.99 -8.03 -27.76
C GLY A 46 -15.84 -9.05 -27.82
N LEU A 47 -15.13 -9.25 -26.70
CA LEU A 47 -14.03 -10.21 -26.62
C LEU A 47 -14.54 -11.64 -26.64
N GLU A 48 -13.84 -12.53 -27.33
CA GLU A 48 -14.14 -13.96 -27.30
C GLU A 48 -13.96 -14.54 -25.89
N MET A 49 -14.79 -15.52 -25.53
CA MET A 49 -14.68 -16.20 -24.23
C MET A 49 -13.32 -16.87 -24.01
N SER A 50 -12.67 -17.33 -25.08
CA SER A 50 -11.33 -17.93 -25.07
C SER A 50 -10.28 -16.91 -24.61
N VAL A 51 -10.35 -15.67 -25.08
CA VAL A 51 -9.44 -14.56 -24.72
C VAL A 51 -9.65 -14.15 -23.27
N MET A 52 -10.93 -14.05 -22.84
CA MET A 52 -11.27 -13.78 -21.45
C MET A 52 -10.73 -14.88 -20.50
N ALA A 53 -10.93 -16.15 -20.84
CA ALA A 53 -10.41 -17.27 -20.07
C ALA A 53 -8.86 -17.22 -19.96
N GLN A 54 -8.16 -16.93 -21.06
CA GLN A 54 -6.70 -16.74 -21.03
C GLN A 54 -6.29 -15.56 -20.15
N PHE A 55 -6.99 -14.44 -20.22
CA PHE A 55 -6.74 -13.28 -19.38
C PHE A 55 -6.87 -13.62 -17.89
N PHE A 56 -7.96 -14.29 -17.48
CA PHE A 56 -8.16 -14.74 -16.10
C PHE A 56 -7.07 -15.74 -15.67
N PHE A 57 -6.72 -16.69 -16.53
CA PHE A 57 -5.71 -17.69 -16.23
C PHE A 57 -4.32 -17.07 -16.01
N TYR A 58 -3.84 -16.20 -16.92
CA TYR A 58 -2.54 -15.55 -16.76
C TYR A 58 -2.55 -14.54 -15.62
N SER A 59 -3.65 -13.84 -15.38
CA SER A 59 -3.81 -12.97 -14.21
C SER A 59 -3.66 -13.76 -12.91
N ALA A 60 -4.36 -14.89 -12.78
CA ALA A 60 -4.25 -15.77 -11.62
C ALA A 60 -2.79 -16.22 -11.39
N LEU A 61 -2.09 -16.67 -12.44
CA LEU A 61 -0.70 -17.11 -12.33
C LEU A 61 0.24 -15.99 -11.86
N THR A 62 0.02 -14.75 -12.31
CA THR A 62 0.85 -13.61 -11.88
C THR A 62 0.60 -13.22 -10.42
N LEU A 63 -0.60 -13.52 -9.89
CA LEU A 63 -0.99 -13.19 -8.52
C LEU A 63 -0.64 -14.27 -7.49
N VAL A 64 -0.32 -15.50 -7.93
CA VAL A 64 0.08 -16.60 -7.03
C VAL A 64 1.19 -16.20 -6.06
N PRO A 65 2.33 -15.62 -6.49
CA PRO A 65 3.41 -15.29 -5.57
C PRO A 65 3.04 -14.26 -4.49
N LEU A 66 2.11 -13.34 -4.81
CA LEU A 66 1.61 -12.35 -3.86
C LEU A 66 0.60 -12.95 -2.88
N SER A 67 -0.19 -13.93 -3.33
CA SER A 67 -1.22 -14.60 -2.53
C SER A 67 -0.61 -15.56 -1.50
N LEU A 68 0.49 -16.23 -1.84
CA LEU A 68 1.12 -17.24 -0.99
C LEU A 68 1.53 -16.73 0.40
N PRO A 69 2.24 -15.59 0.55
CA PRO A 69 2.61 -15.06 1.86
C PRO A 69 1.40 -14.75 2.74
N LEU A 70 0.38 -14.11 2.19
CA LEU A 70 -0.84 -13.78 2.92
C LEU A 70 -1.61 -15.04 3.34
N ALA A 71 -1.70 -16.02 2.45
CA ALA A 71 -2.33 -17.30 2.74
C ALA A 71 -1.62 -18.06 3.85
N VAL A 72 -0.28 -18.07 3.86
CA VAL A 72 0.52 -18.67 4.93
C VAL A 72 0.31 -17.95 6.26
N LEU A 73 0.27 -16.62 6.26
CA LEU A 73 -0.01 -15.82 7.45
C LEU A 73 -1.39 -16.16 8.03
N LEU A 74 -2.41 -16.13 7.19
CA LEU A 74 -3.78 -16.39 7.61
C LEU A 74 -3.97 -17.84 8.05
N ALA A 75 -3.46 -18.81 7.29
CA ALA A 75 -3.52 -20.23 7.66
C ALA A 75 -2.81 -20.54 8.97
N SER A 76 -1.64 -19.93 9.21
CA SER A 76 -0.91 -20.12 10.47
C SER A 76 -1.65 -19.50 11.65
N LEU A 77 -2.18 -18.28 11.50
CA LEU A 77 -3.01 -17.63 12.52
C LEU A 77 -4.23 -18.47 12.89
N ILE A 78 -4.97 -18.96 11.90
CA ILE A 78 -6.18 -19.77 12.13
C ILE A 78 -5.79 -21.14 12.75
N THR A 79 -4.75 -21.81 12.23
CA THR A 79 -4.34 -23.12 12.74
C THR A 79 -3.93 -23.06 14.22
N PHE A 80 -3.04 -22.12 14.56
CA PHE A 80 -2.59 -21.96 15.95
C PHE A 80 -3.66 -21.33 16.84
N GLY A 81 -4.55 -20.50 16.28
CA GLY A 81 -5.72 -19.99 16.98
C GLY A 81 -6.68 -21.13 17.37
N ASN A 82 -7.01 -22.02 16.44
CA ASN A 82 -7.84 -23.20 16.69
C ASN A 82 -7.20 -24.14 17.72
N PHE A 83 -5.89 -24.39 17.63
CA PHE A 83 -5.19 -25.17 18.64
C PHE A 83 -5.23 -24.52 20.03
N GLY A 84 -5.21 -23.19 20.09
CA GLY A 84 -5.35 -22.43 21.34
C GLY A 84 -6.78 -22.49 21.90
N GLU A 85 -7.78 -22.31 21.07
CA GLU A 85 -9.21 -22.31 21.42
C GLU A 85 -9.69 -23.70 21.91
N ARG A 86 -9.21 -24.76 21.25
CA ARG A 86 -9.53 -26.17 21.63
C ARG A 86 -8.65 -26.72 22.75
N TYR A 87 -7.79 -25.88 23.37
CA TYR A 87 -6.84 -26.29 24.40
C TYR A 87 -5.80 -27.33 23.95
N GLU A 88 -5.75 -27.69 22.65
CA GLU A 88 -4.78 -28.63 22.08
C GLU A 88 -3.34 -28.13 22.25
N LEU A 89 -3.11 -26.83 22.02
CA LEU A 89 -1.81 -26.19 22.22
C LEU A 89 -1.39 -26.23 23.70
N LEU A 90 -2.34 -26.02 24.61
CA LEU A 90 -2.08 -26.10 26.06
C LEU A 90 -1.73 -27.52 26.48
N ALA A 91 -2.47 -28.53 25.99
CA ALA A 91 -2.19 -29.94 26.27
C ALA A 91 -0.82 -30.35 25.75
N MET A 92 -0.42 -29.95 24.55
CA MET A 92 0.92 -30.20 24.02
C MET A 92 2.03 -29.57 24.89
N LYS A 93 1.82 -28.32 25.34
CA LYS A 93 2.77 -27.63 26.26
C LYS A 93 2.82 -28.27 27.63
N ALA A 94 1.69 -28.69 28.20
CA ALA A 94 1.63 -29.42 29.47
C ALA A 94 2.37 -30.77 29.40
N ALA A 95 2.38 -31.41 28.23
CA ALA A 95 3.18 -32.60 27.94
C ALA A 95 4.70 -32.31 27.72
N GLY A 96 5.17 -31.08 27.99
CA GLY A 96 6.58 -30.67 27.86
C GLY A 96 7.05 -30.40 26.44
N ILE A 97 6.12 -30.24 25.45
CA ILE A 97 6.49 -29.95 24.07
C ILE A 97 6.55 -28.41 23.88
N SER A 98 7.74 -27.88 23.61
CA SER A 98 7.91 -26.45 23.36
C SER A 98 7.20 -25.99 22.06
N LEU A 99 6.78 -24.72 22.01
CA LEU A 99 6.14 -24.15 20.83
C LEU A 99 7.00 -24.30 19.56
N LEU A 100 8.30 -24.11 19.66
CA LEU A 100 9.23 -24.31 18.55
C LEU A 100 9.24 -25.74 18.00
N LYS A 101 9.07 -26.76 18.88
CA LYS A 101 8.93 -28.16 18.44
C LYS A 101 7.61 -28.38 17.71
N ILE A 102 6.52 -27.72 18.15
CA ILE A 102 5.20 -27.77 17.48
C ILE A 102 5.26 -27.09 16.12
N MET A 103 5.96 -25.95 16.01
CA MET A 103 6.12 -25.19 14.76
C MET A 103 7.04 -25.88 13.74
N ARG A 104 7.99 -26.72 14.19
CA ARG A 104 9.03 -27.33 13.33
C ARG A 104 8.50 -28.04 12.07
N PRO A 105 7.52 -28.94 12.14
CA PRO A 105 7.01 -29.63 10.93
C PRO A 105 6.39 -28.65 9.93
N LEU A 106 5.70 -27.62 10.43
CA LEU A 106 5.15 -26.57 9.58
C LEU A 106 6.21 -25.67 8.98
N ALA A 107 7.26 -25.32 9.73
CA ALA A 107 8.38 -24.54 9.21
C ALA A 107 9.06 -25.26 8.02
N ILE A 108 9.23 -26.60 8.11
CA ILE A 108 9.76 -27.40 7.00
C ILE A 108 8.80 -27.38 5.79
N PHE A 109 7.51 -27.51 6.02
CA PHE A 109 6.49 -27.41 4.97
C PHE A 109 6.50 -26.03 4.30
N VAL A 110 6.55 -24.95 5.08
CA VAL A 110 6.60 -23.58 4.58
C VAL A 110 7.91 -23.30 3.83
N CYS A 111 9.06 -23.88 4.25
CA CYS A 111 10.29 -23.84 3.45
C CYS A 111 10.10 -24.47 2.06
N GLY A 112 9.34 -25.56 1.97
CA GLY A 112 8.92 -26.11 0.67
C GLY A 112 8.08 -25.13 -0.15
N LEU A 113 7.14 -24.41 0.50
CA LEU A 113 6.35 -23.36 -0.15
C LEU A 113 7.20 -22.17 -0.60
N VAL A 114 8.25 -21.81 0.12
CA VAL A 114 9.24 -20.79 -0.33
C VAL A 114 9.87 -21.21 -1.66
N GLY A 115 10.25 -22.48 -1.79
CA GLY A 115 10.76 -23.03 -3.05
C GLY A 115 9.76 -22.97 -4.19
N VAL A 116 8.49 -23.32 -3.92
CA VAL A 116 7.39 -23.20 -4.89
C VAL A 116 7.16 -21.74 -5.27
N SER A 117 7.10 -20.83 -4.31
CA SER A 117 6.95 -19.40 -4.56
C SER A 117 8.08 -18.84 -5.41
N PHE A 118 9.33 -19.25 -5.13
CA PHE A 118 10.49 -18.85 -5.92
C PHE A 118 10.41 -19.39 -7.37
N TYR A 119 9.99 -20.64 -7.55
CA TYR A 119 9.79 -21.22 -8.89
C TYR A 119 8.73 -20.43 -9.67
N PHE A 120 7.59 -20.12 -9.03
CA PHE A 120 6.56 -19.28 -9.65
C PHE A 120 7.10 -17.89 -10.02
N GLN A 121 7.87 -17.25 -9.13
CA GLN A 121 8.42 -15.92 -9.36
C GLN A 121 9.49 -15.90 -10.46
N ASN A 122 10.25 -16.99 -10.61
CA ASN A 122 11.36 -17.04 -11.56
C ASN A 122 11.00 -17.61 -12.93
N VAL A 123 10.07 -18.55 -13.00
CA VAL A 123 9.75 -19.27 -14.25
C VAL A 123 8.34 -18.97 -14.72
N VAL A 124 7.33 -19.27 -13.90
CA VAL A 124 5.93 -19.16 -14.32
C VAL A 124 5.49 -17.69 -14.43
N GLY A 125 5.87 -16.86 -13.44
CA GLY A 125 5.50 -15.45 -13.37
C GLY A 125 5.94 -14.63 -14.59
N PRO A 126 7.21 -14.67 -15.01
CA PRO A 126 7.69 -13.96 -16.19
C PRO A 126 6.94 -14.34 -17.48
N ILE A 127 6.71 -15.62 -17.70
CA ILE A 127 5.95 -16.12 -18.87
C ILE A 127 4.50 -15.63 -18.82
N ALA A 128 3.86 -15.75 -17.65
CA ALA A 128 2.49 -15.30 -17.46
C ALA A 128 2.37 -13.78 -17.63
N GLN A 129 3.34 -13.01 -17.10
CA GLN A 129 3.39 -11.56 -17.22
C GLN A 129 3.56 -11.09 -18.66
N ALA A 130 4.44 -11.74 -19.45
CA ALA A 130 4.61 -11.43 -20.86
C ALA A 130 3.29 -11.64 -21.62
N LYS A 131 2.68 -12.83 -21.47
CA LYS A 131 1.40 -13.17 -22.14
C LYS A 131 0.24 -12.29 -21.69
N LEU A 132 0.14 -12.00 -20.39
CA LEU A 132 -0.86 -11.08 -19.84
C LEU A 132 -0.68 -9.67 -20.41
N GLY A 133 0.56 -9.16 -20.45
CA GLY A 133 0.88 -7.85 -21.03
C GLY A 133 0.50 -7.77 -22.51
N THR A 134 0.78 -8.80 -23.27
CA THR A 134 0.38 -8.92 -24.69
C THR A 134 -1.15 -8.90 -24.84
N LEU A 135 -1.88 -9.68 -24.02
CA LEU A 135 -3.33 -9.68 -24.03
C LEU A 135 -3.91 -8.29 -23.72
N ILE A 136 -3.41 -7.64 -22.67
CA ILE A 136 -3.87 -6.29 -22.28
C ILE A 136 -3.63 -5.29 -23.42
N LEU A 137 -2.45 -5.33 -24.05
CA LEU A 137 -2.14 -4.45 -25.17
C LEU A 137 -3.04 -4.71 -26.36
N SER A 138 -3.24 -5.99 -26.72
CA SER A 138 -4.15 -6.39 -27.81
C SER A 138 -5.61 -6.01 -27.53
N MET A 139 -6.06 -6.14 -26.26
CA MET A 139 -7.40 -5.68 -25.86
C MET A 139 -7.57 -4.16 -25.94
N LYS A 140 -6.52 -3.40 -25.63
CA LYS A 140 -6.53 -1.94 -25.77
C LYS A 140 -6.64 -1.51 -27.24
N GLN A 141 -6.00 -2.23 -28.13
CA GLN A 141 -6.05 -1.94 -29.56
C GLN A 141 -7.35 -2.36 -30.25
N LYS A 142 -8.13 -3.24 -29.59
CA LYS A 142 -9.42 -3.69 -30.14
C LYS A 142 -10.50 -2.65 -29.89
N SER A 143 -11.12 -2.16 -30.97
CA SER A 143 -12.29 -1.25 -31.00
C SER A 143 -12.03 0.22 -30.64
N PRO A 144 -11.48 1.02 -31.56
CA PRO A 144 -11.44 2.46 -31.39
C PRO A 144 -12.84 3.11 -31.45
N GLU A 145 -13.85 2.40 -32.02
CA GLU A 145 -15.23 2.92 -32.08
C GLU A 145 -15.87 3.21 -30.74
N VAL A 146 -15.51 2.43 -29.71
CA VAL A 146 -16.15 2.55 -28.39
C VAL A 146 -15.48 3.62 -27.53
N ASP A 147 -14.22 3.94 -27.77
CA ASP A 147 -13.39 4.74 -26.87
C ASP A 147 -13.00 6.13 -27.38
N ILE A 148 -13.68 6.67 -28.41
CA ILE A 148 -13.44 8.07 -28.82
C ILE A 148 -14.04 8.99 -27.74
N PRO A 149 -13.21 9.69 -26.95
CA PRO A 149 -13.69 10.56 -25.89
C PRO A 149 -14.31 11.84 -26.48
N GLU A 150 -15.42 12.29 -25.90
CA GLU A 150 -16.07 13.53 -26.30
C GLU A 150 -15.19 14.74 -25.94
N GLY A 151 -15.02 15.67 -26.88
CA GLY A 151 -14.33 16.94 -26.68
C GLY A 151 -12.79 16.88 -26.68
N VAL A 152 -12.17 15.71 -26.79
CA VAL A 152 -10.71 15.50 -26.75
C VAL A 152 -10.22 14.93 -28.08
N PHE A 153 -8.96 15.22 -28.44
CA PHE A 153 -8.35 14.60 -29.61
C PHE A 153 -7.97 13.15 -29.29
N TYR A 154 -8.41 12.25 -30.17
CA TYR A 154 -8.10 10.83 -30.17
C TYR A 154 -7.05 10.53 -31.24
N SER A 155 -5.86 10.09 -30.84
CA SER A 155 -4.68 9.89 -31.72
C SER A 155 -4.25 8.40 -31.79
N GLU A 156 -5.10 7.45 -31.40
CA GLU A 156 -4.73 6.02 -31.42
C GLU A 156 -4.91 5.37 -32.79
N ILE A 157 -5.54 6.05 -33.76
CA ILE A 157 -5.60 5.60 -35.14
C ILE A 157 -4.32 6.09 -35.84
N PRO A 158 -3.48 5.20 -36.41
CA PRO A 158 -2.29 5.61 -37.11
C PRO A 158 -2.57 6.67 -38.16
N ASP A 159 -1.79 7.73 -38.17
CA ASP A 159 -1.87 8.86 -39.11
C ASP A 159 -3.16 9.70 -39.04
N TYR A 160 -4.06 9.44 -38.09
CA TYR A 160 -5.30 10.20 -37.92
C TYR A 160 -5.48 10.71 -36.49
N ASN A 161 -5.83 12.00 -36.37
CA ASN A 161 -6.25 12.59 -35.11
C ASN A 161 -7.73 12.99 -35.25
N LEU A 162 -8.58 12.34 -34.47
CA LEU A 162 -10.02 12.59 -34.45
C LEU A 162 -10.41 13.37 -33.20
N LYS A 163 -11.35 14.32 -33.39
CA LYS A 163 -12.06 14.99 -32.30
C LYS A 163 -13.55 15.00 -32.61
N ILE A 164 -14.37 14.61 -31.65
CA ILE A 164 -15.84 14.68 -31.72
C ILE A 164 -16.34 15.55 -30.56
N ALA A 165 -17.38 16.34 -30.80
CA ALA A 165 -17.99 17.11 -29.72
C ALA A 165 -18.93 16.24 -28.89
N LYS A 166 -19.71 15.35 -29.53
CA LYS A 166 -20.70 14.48 -28.87
C LYS A 166 -20.88 13.17 -29.61
N LYS A 167 -21.14 12.10 -28.88
CA LYS A 167 -21.45 10.77 -29.40
C LYS A 167 -22.82 10.31 -28.89
N ASP A 168 -23.72 9.94 -29.77
CA ASP A 168 -24.94 9.25 -29.36
C ASP A 168 -24.69 7.75 -29.24
N ARG A 169 -24.69 7.27 -28.03
CA ARG A 169 -24.42 5.85 -27.71
C ARG A 169 -25.50 4.87 -28.23
N LYS A 170 -26.71 5.35 -28.59
CA LYS A 170 -27.78 4.50 -29.08
C LYS A 170 -27.71 4.27 -30.58
N THR A 171 -27.38 5.33 -31.33
CA THR A 171 -27.36 5.32 -32.80
C THR A 171 -25.94 5.18 -33.36
N GLY A 172 -24.90 5.37 -32.55
CA GLY A 172 -23.51 5.39 -32.98
C GLY A 172 -23.13 6.65 -33.75
N MET A 173 -24.02 7.66 -33.82
CA MET A 173 -23.76 8.92 -34.52
C MET A 173 -22.80 9.82 -33.75
N LEU A 174 -21.84 10.37 -34.46
CA LEU A 174 -20.85 11.33 -34.00
C LEU A 174 -21.27 12.73 -34.51
N TYR A 175 -21.14 13.75 -33.68
CA TYR A 175 -21.49 15.13 -34.00
C TYR A 175 -20.27 16.04 -33.88
N ASP A 176 -20.17 17.04 -34.77
CA ASP A 176 -19.05 17.97 -34.86
C ASP A 176 -17.70 17.22 -34.96
N VAL A 177 -17.56 16.49 -36.05
CA VAL A 177 -16.41 15.60 -36.27
C VAL A 177 -15.29 16.39 -36.95
N LEU A 178 -14.14 16.48 -36.28
CA LEU A 178 -12.93 17.09 -36.80
C LEU A 178 -11.84 16.01 -36.93
N ILE A 179 -11.31 15.85 -38.13
CA ILE A 179 -10.31 14.85 -38.46
C ILE A 179 -9.08 15.49 -39.06
N TYR A 180 -7.93 15.22 -38.50
CA TYR A 180 -6.64 15.50 -39.10
C TYR A 180 -6.08 14.22 -39.71
N ASN A 181 -5.92 14.17 -41.01
CA ASN A 181 -5.19 13.11 -41.69
C ASN A 181 -3.72 13.55 -41.88
N LEU A 182 -2.81 12.88 -41.24
CA LEU A 182 -1.38 13.20 -41.18
C LEU A 182 -0.52 12.21 -42.01
N ARG A 183 -1.14 11.36 -42.84
CA ARG A 183 -0.45 10.34 -43.66
C ARG A 183 0.68 10.90 -44.51
N ASP A 184 0.50 12.08 -45.06
CA ASP A 184 1.49 12.78 -45.90
C ASP A 184 2.37 13.77 -45.12
N GLY A 185 2.37 13.66 -43.78
CA GLY A 185 3.09 14.51 -42.85
C GLY A 185 2.29 15.75 -42.44
N PHE A 186 2.75 16.39 -41.36
CA PHE A 186 2.03 17.53 -40.75
C PHE A 186 1.88 18.74 -41.68
N GLU A 187 2.82 18.96 -42.58
CA GLU A 187 2.78 20.08 -43.54
C GLU A 187 1.74 19.91 -44.65
N LYS A 188 1.33 18.68 -44.95
CA LYS A 188 0.29 18.33 -45.92
C LYS A 188 -0.95 17.75 -45.26
N ALA A 189 -1.20 18.08 -44.00
CA ALA A 189 -2.33 17.59 -43.28
C ALA A 189 -3.65 17.93 -44.00
N HIS A 190 -4.49 16.92 -44.19
CA HIS A 190 -5.87 17.11 -44.64
C HIS A 190 -6.76 17.28 -43.44
N ILE A 191 -7.50 18.37 -43.37
CA ILE A 191 -8.43 18.67 -42.27
C ILE A 191 -9.84 18.46 -42.79
N ILE A 192 -10.58 17.56 -42.16
CA ILE A 192 -11.98 17.28 -42.46
C ILE A 192 -12.82 17.77 -41.28
N TYR A 193 -13.77 18.62 -41.54
CA TYR A 193 -14.79 19.03 -40.59
C TYR A 193 -16.15 18.58 -41.10
N ALA A 194 -16.92 17.84 -40.31
CA ALA A 194 -18.24 17.36 -40.66
C ALA A 194 -19.24 17.59 -39.53
N ASP A 195 -20.47 17.99 -39.87
CA ASP A 195 -21.54 18.24 -38.90
C ASP A 195 -21.92 16.95 -38.15
N SER A 196 -21.92 15.83 -38.87
CA SER A 196 -22.15 14.53 -38.28
C SER A 196 -21.43 13.42 -39.04
N GLY A 197 -21.28 12.28 -38.42
CA GLY A 197 -20.68 11.11 -39.03
C GLY A 197 -21.02 9.83 -38.29
N ARG A 198 -20.77 8.72 -38.97
CA ARG A 198 -20.87 7.38 -38.39
C ARG A 198 -19.61 6.60 -38.75
N MET A 199 -19.09 5.91 -37.80
CA MET A 199 -17.93 5.07 -38.01
C MET A 199 -18.34 3.61 -37.82
N GLU A 200 -18.10 2.79 -38.82
CA GLU A 200 -18.44 1.38 -38.82
C GLU A 200 -17.22 0.55 -39.23
N MET A 201 -17.14 -0.63 -38.68
CA MET A 201 -16.13 -1.60 -39.08
C MET A 201 -16.57 -2.31 -40.35
N THR A 202 -15.70 -2.48 -41.31
CA THR A 202 -15.98 -3.32 -42.49
C THR A 202 -16.14 -4.78 -42.08
N ALA A 203 -16.85 -5.57 -42.89
CA ALA A 203 -17.12 -7.00 -42.61
C ALA A 203 -15.85 -7.85 -42.48
N ASP A 204 -14.74 -7.43 -43.10
CA ASP A 204 -13.42 -8.06 -43.00
C ASP A 204 -12.62 -7.65 -41.75
N LYS A 205 -13.18 -6.70 -40.95
CA LYS A 205 -12.55 -6.15 -39.74
C LYS A 205 -11.14 -5.56 -39.91
N GLN A 206 -10.74 -5.30 -41.14
CA GLN A 206 -9.42 -4.74 -41.48
C GLN A 206 -9.47 -3.25 -41.78
N HIS A 207 -10.68 -2.68 -41.96
CA HIS A 207 -10.85 -1.28 -42.29
C HIS A 207 -11.96 -0.66 -41.44
N LEU A 208 -11.80 0.62 -41.13
CA LEU A 208 -12.82 1.49 -40.57
C LEU A 208 -13.52 2.23 -41.71
N TRP A 209 -14.80 2.09 -41.82
CA TRP A 209 -15.64 2.83 -42.77
C TRP A 209 -16.22 4.06 -42.07
N LEU A 210 -15.75 5.21 -42.49
CA LEU A 210 -16.17 6.50 -41.97
C LEU A 210 -17.14 7.14 -42.94
N HIS A 211 -18.39 7.30 -42.51
CA HIS A 211 -19.42 8.01 -43.19
C HIS A 211 -19.55 9.40 -42.57
N LEU A 212 -19.30 10.46 -43.36
CA LEU A 212 -19.39 11.82 -42.92
C LEU A 212 -20.51 12.52 -43.70
N TYR A 213 -21.31 13.30 -43.00
CA TYR A 213 -22.43 14.01 -43.54
C TYR A 213 -22.24 15.52 -43.36
N SER A 214 -22.48 16.29 -44.46
CA SER A 214 -22.38 17.74 -44.47
C SER A 214 -21.09 18.27 -43.85
N GLY A 215 -20.15 18.66 -44.70
CA GLY A 215 -18.87 19.14 -44.18
C GLY A 215 -17.95 19.71 -45.22
N ASP A 216 -16.78 20.09 -44.76
CA ASP A 216 -15.71 20.69 -45.55
C ASP A 216 -14.40 19.92 -45.37
N LEU A 217 -13.70 19.69 -46.47
CA LEU A 217 -12.32 19.20 -46.50
C LEU A 217 -11.40 20.37 -46.84
N PHE A 218 -10.38 20.56 -46.06
CA PHE A 218 -9.28 21.50 -46.30
C PHE A 218 -8.00 20.74 -46.57
N GLU A 219 -7.38 20.97 -47.69
CA GLU A 219 -6.13 20.37 -48.11
C GLU A 219 -5.10 21.45 -48.42
N ASN A 220 -3.93 21.32 -47.84
CA ASN A 220 -2.82 22.21 -48.08
C ASN A 220 -2.02 21.72 -49.31
N LEU A 221 -2.10 22.45 -50.40
CA LEU A 221 -1.42 22.13 -51.65
C LEU A 221 -0.01 22.71 -51.69
N LYS A 222 0.80 22.43 -50.70
CA LYS A 222 2.18 22.90 -50.62
C LYS A 222 3.00 22.29 -51.78
N ALA A 223 3.30 23.08 -52.79
CA ALA A 223 4.29 22.71 -53.82
C ALA A 223 5.64 22.53 -53.16
N GLN A 224 6.48 21.63 -53.67
CA GLN A 224 7.81 21.25 -53.13
C GLN A 224 8.80 22.41 -52.92
N ASN A 225 8.44 23.65 -53.24
CA ASN A 225 9.28 24.83 -53.06
C ASN A 225 9.03 25.49 -51.68
N LEU A 226 9.93 25.26 -50.75
CA LEU A 226 10.00 25.82 -49.38
C LEU A 226 10.06 27.35 -49.30
N LYS A 227 10.09 28.11 -50.43
CA LYS A 227 10.24 29.56 -50.46
C LYS A 227 8.97 30.33 -50.85
N ALA A 228 7.84 29.66 -51.08
CA ALA A 228 6.60 30.35 -51.44
C ALA A 228 5.93 30.93 -50.17
N GLN A 229 5.79 32.24 -50.11
CA GLN A 229 5.09 32.96 -49.02
C GLN A 229 3.58 32.67 -48.96
N ASN A 230 2.98 32.23 -50.07
CA ASN A 230 1.56 31.85 -50.14
C ASN A 230 1.46 30.38 -50.52
N VAL A 231 0.92 29.58 -49.60
CA VAL A 231 0.63 28.17 -49.84
C VAL A 231 -0.84 28.08 -50.28
N PRO A 232 -1.14 27.64 -51.52
CA PRO A 232 -2.51 27.44 -51.97
C PRO A 232 -3.17 26.32 -51.17
N TYR A 233 -4.41 26.51 -50.78
CA TYR A 233 -5.22 25.48 -50.14
C TYR A 233 -6.44 25.17 -51.00
N ARG A 234 -6.91 23.92 -50.96
CA ARG A 234 -8.16 23.47 -51.57
C ARG A 234 -9.21 23.30 -50.50
N ARG A 235 -10.37 23.88 -50.69
CA ARG A 235 -11.58 23.62 -49.91
C ARG A 235 -12.58 22.85 -50.77
N GLU A 236 -13.05 21.74 -50.26
CA GLU A 236 -14.05 20.88 -50.88
C GLU A 236 -15.22 20.73 -49.91
N SER A 237 -16.40 21.25 -50.30
CA SER A 237 -17.61 21.05 -49.49
C SER A 237 -18.35 19.83 -50.00
N PHE A 238 -18.75 18.94 -49.10
CA PHE A 238 -19.43 17.71 -49.43
C PHE A 238 -20.74 17.57 -48.64
N ARG A 239 -21.72 16.92 -49.25
CA ARG A 239 -22.96 16.52 -48.57
C ARG A 239 -22.78 15.17 -47.85
N GLU A 240 -22.05 14.28 -48.50
CA GLU A 240 -21.75 12.96 -48.00
C GLU A 240 -20.34 12.56 -48.46
N LYS A 241 -19.54 12.02 -47.54
CA LYS A 241 -18.17 11.57 -47.83
C LYS A 241 -17.94 10.25 -47.16
N HIS A 242 -17.48 9.30 -47.95
CA HIS A 242 -17.07 8.00 -47.46
C HIS A 242 -15.55 7.91 -47.46
N SER A 243 -14.98 7.53 -46.33
CA SER A 243 -13.54 7.32 -46.22
C SER A 243 -13.29 5.98 -45.59
N ILE A 244 -12.35 5.23 -46.18
CA ILE A 244 -11.91 3.94 -45.65
C ILE A 244 -10.54 4.18 -45.03
N ILE A 245 -10.43 3.90 -43.76
CA ILE A 245 -9.17 3.97 -43.00
C ILE A 245 -8.68 2.56 -42.78
N GLU A 246 -7.46 2.27 -43.19
CA GLU A 246 -6.83 1.00 -42.90
C GLU A 246 -6.68 0.86 -41.38
N PHE A 247 -7.42 -0.04 -40.79
CA PHE A 247 -7.43 -0.30 -39.38
C PHE A 247 -7.70 -1.76 -39.11
N ASN A 248 -6.67 -2.48 -38.77
CA ASN A 248 -6.80 -3.90 -38.45
C ASN A 248 -7.39 -4.06 -37.04
N SER A 249 -8.69 -4.35 -36.95
CA SER A 249 -9.40 -4.58 -35.70
C SER A 249 -9.48 -6.05 -35.30
N ASP A 250 -8.94 -6.95 -36.10
CA ASP A 250 -8.83 -8.34 -35.67
C ASP A 250 -7.99 -8.37 -34.38
N PHE A 251 -8.45 -9.17 -33.43
CA PHE A 251 -7.68 -9.44 -32.24
C PHE A 251 -6.41 -10.21 -32.65
N ASN A 252 -5.46 -9.50 -33.26
CA ASN A 252 -4.15 -10.01 -33.49
C ASN A 252 -3.36 -9.85 -32.18
N MET A 253 -2.93 -10.98 -31.65
CA MET A 253 -2.00 -10.93 -30.52
C MET A 253 -0.75 -10.17 -30.99
N VAL A 254 -0.55 -8.99 -30.39
CA VAL A 254 0.71 -8.25 -30.54
C VAL A 254 1.86 -9.20 -30.24
N ASP A 255 2.94 -9.08 -30.97
CA ASP A 255 4.09 -9.97 -30.81
C ASP A 255 4.56 -9.99 -29.35
N SER A 256 4.63 -11.19 -28.78
CA SER A 256 5.01 -11.41 -27.38
C SER A 256 6.41 -10.85 -27.05
N ASP A 257 7.26 -10.66 -28.06
CA ASP A 257 8.62 -10.15 -27.91
C ASP A 257 8.67 -8.70 -27.42
N ILE A 258 7.64 -7.91 -27.72
CA ILE A 258 7.55 -6.52 -27.23
C ILE A 258 7.39 -6.50 -25.72
N MET A 259 6.51 -7.34 -25.19
CA MET A 259 6.27 -7.44 -23.74
C MET A 259 7.35 -8.23 -23.02
N GLY A 260 8.00 -9.18 -23.69
CA GLY A 260 9.15 -9.95 -23.18
C GLY A 260 10.38 -9.09 -22.84
N LYS A 261 10.49 -7.88 -23.41
CA LYS A 261 11.56 -6.93 -23.08
C LYS A 261 11.40 -6.24 -21.73
N GLN A 262 10.20 -6.26 -21.14
CA GLN A 262 9.94 -5.66 -19.83
C GLN A 262 10.66 -6.44 -18.71
N SER A 263 11.15 -5.72 -17.70
CA SER A 263 11.88 -6.33 -16.56
C SER A 263 11.06 -7.36 -15.78
N SER A 264 9.74 -7.16 -15.67
CA SER A 264 8.82 -8.08 -14.98
C SER A 264 8.57 -9.38 -15.72
N ALA A 265 8.82 -9.42 -17.05
CA ALA A 265 8.63 -10.58 -17.92
C ALA A 265 9.90 -11.41 -18.11
N LYS A 266 10.96 -11.13 -17.35
CA LYS A 266 12.27 -11.81 -17.47
C LYS A 266 12.54 -12.71 -16.27
N ASP A 267 13.19 -13.84 -16.52
CA ASP A 267 13.77 -14.68 -15.49
C ASP A 267 15.08 -14.08 -14.93
N MET A 268 15.66 -14.68 -13.92
CA MET A 268 16.89 -14.17 -13.29
C MET A 268 18.06 -14.10 -14.26
N LYS A 269 18.25 -15.14 -15.10
CA LYS A 269 19.35 -15.17 -16.08
C LYS A 269 19.19 -14.09 -17.14
N GLN A 270 17.95 -13.92 -17.63
CA GLN A 270 17.61 -12.87 -18.59
C GLN A 270 17.76 -11.47 -17.99
N LEU A 271 17.43 -11.30 -16.69
CA LEU A 271 17.63 -10.03 -15.99
C LEU A 271 19.12 -9.70 -15.88
N GLU A 272 19.97 -10.65 -15.47
CA GLU A 272 21.42 -10.47 -15.39
C GLU A 272 22.04 -10.14 -16.75
N ALA A 273 21.73 -10.93 -17.78
CA ALA A 273 22.20 -10.66 -19.14
C ALA A 273 21.76 -9.28 -19.65
N SER A 274 20.51 -8.88 -19.33
CA SER A 274 20.01 -7.55 -19.72
C SER A 274 20.70 -6.42 -18.95
N ILE A 275 20.98 -6.60 -17.66
CA ILE A 275 21.71 -5.63 -16.85
C ILE A 275 23.14 -5.45 -17.41
N ASP A 276 23.82 -6.54 -17.72
CA ASP A 276 25.19 -6.48 -18.22
C ASP A 276 25.25 -5.87 -19.63
N SER A 277 24.29 -6.21 -20.50
CA SER A 277 24.16 -5.56 -21.81
C SER A 277 23.91 -4.03 -21.66
N MET A 278 22.99 -3.63 -20.77
CA MET A 278 22.72 -2.19 -20.54
C MET A 278 23.92 -1.45 -19.94
N LYS A 279 24.72 -2.09 -19.09
CA LYS A 279 25.97 -1.51 -18.58
C LYS A 279 26.98 -1.32 -19.70
N LEU A 280 27.21 -2.35 -20.54
CA LEU A 280 28.13 -2.25 -21.67
C LEU A 280 27.75 -1.13 -22.64
N VAL A 281 26.45 -1.00 -22.94
CA VAL A 281 25.92 0.10 -23.76
C VAL A 281 26.15 1.45 -23.07
N GLY A 282 25.85 1.54 -21.77
CA GLY A 282 26.09 2.75 -20.97
C GLY A 282 27.56 3.15 -20.94
N ASP A 283 28.47 2.20 -20.74
CA ASP A 283 29.91 2.44 -20.74
C ASP A 283 30.43 2.88 -22.13
N SER A 284 29.89 2.28 -23.21
CA SER A 284 30.22 2.68 -24.58
C SER A 284 29.78 4.12 -24.88
N ILE A 285 28.52 4.46 -24.52
CA ILE A 285 27.97 5.83 -24.65
C ILE A 285 28.78 6.82 -23.78
N GLY A 286 29.10 6.42 -22.56
CA GLY A 286 29.91 7.24 -21.64
C GLY A 286 31.30 7.54 -22.21
N ARG A 287 31.99 6.56 -22.81
CA ARG A 287 33.28 6.76 -23.48
C ARG A 287 33.15 7.67 -24.70
N GLN A 288 32.10 7.49 -25.49
CA GLN A 288 31.83 8.38 -26.62
C GLN A 288 31.63 9.82 -26.18
N TYR A 289 30.83 10.04 -25.14
CA TYR A 289 30.61 11.37 -24.58
C TYR A 289 31.86 12.00 -23.98
N TYR A 290 32.68 11.21 -23.28
CA TYR A 290 33.97 11.66 -22.80
C TYR A 290 34.89 12.10 -23.93
N THR A 291 34.98 11.31 -24.99
CA THR A 291 35.80 11.62 -26.17
C THR A 291 35.30 12.90 -26.87
N GLU A 292 33.99 13.02 -27.05
CA GLU A 292 33.37 14.20 -27.67
C GLU A 292 33.64 15.49 -26.86
N VAL A 293 33.43 15.45 -25.53
CA VAL A 293 33.70 16.60 -24.66
C VAL A 293 35.18 16.94 -24.61
N SER A 294 36.07 15.92 -24.53
CA SER A 294 37.51 16.16 -24.43
C SER A 294 38.09 16.69 -25.76
N GLN A 295 37.65 16.15 -26.89
CA GLN A 295 38.14 16.59 -28.21
C GLN A 295 37.55 17.96 -28.58
N GLY A 296 36.26 18.20 -28.35
CA GLY A 296 35.60 19.44 -28.73
C GLY A 296 36.00 20.65 -27.92
N ASN A 297 36.39 20.47 -26.65
CA ASN A 297 36.65 21.58 -25.76
C ASN A 297 38.12 21.84 -25.45
N PHE A 298 38.99 20.84 -25.53
CA PHE A 298 40.42 20.94 -25.17
C PHE A 298 41.38 20.77 -26.31
N ARG A 299 40.94 20.27 -27.46
CA ARG A 299 41.74 20.17 -28.66
C ARG A 299 41.17 21.07 -29.75
N PRO A 300 41.99 21.95 -30.37
CA PRO A 300 41.53 22.71 -31.52
C PRO A 300 41.22 21.73 -32.64
N SER A 301 40.04 21.86 -33.26
CA SER A 301 39.62 21.07 -34.41
C SER A 301 40.24 21.55 -35.70
N TYR A 302 41.54 21.76 -35.70
CA TYR A 302 42.25 22.01 -36.94
C TYR A 302 42.60 20.65 -37.55
N THR A 303 42.00 20.34 -38.68
CA THR A 303 42.56 19.35 -39.60
C THR A 303 43.82 19.98 -40.18
N LEU A 304 44.96 19.69 -39.54
CA LEU A 304 46.25 20.04 -40.09
C LEU A 304 46.40 19.39 -41.44
N SER A 305 46.75 20.16 -42.46
CA SER A 305 47.13 19.57 -43.74
C SER A 305 48.43 18.76 -43.54
N LYS A 306 48.69 17.80 -44.44
CA LYS A 306 49.95 17.04 -44.35
C LYS A 306 51.20 17.95 -44.38
N GLU A 307 51.11 19.06 -45.10
CA GLU A 307 52.18 20.06 -45.17
C GLU A 307 52.37 20.82 -43.87
N ASP A 308 51.28 21.13 -43.13
CA ASP A 308 51.33 21.77 -41.82
C ASP A 308 51.91 20.83 -40.75
N THR A 309 51.63 19.55 -40.85
CA THR A 309 52.18 18.52 -39.94
C THR A 309 53.70 18.40 -40.11
N ILE A 310 54.19 18.42 -41.33
CA ILE A 310 55.64 18.35 -41.64
C ILE A 310 56.32 19.63 -41.11
N LYS A 311 55.73 20.80 -41.30
CA LYS A 311 56.27 22.08 -40.76
C LYS A 311 56.31 22.13 -39.24
N ILE A 312 55.38 21.48 -38.55
CA ILE A 312 55.38 21.39 -37.10
C ILE A 312 56.46 20.43 -36.59
N GLU A 313 56.71 19.32 -37.30
CA GLU A 313 57.78 18.39 -36.94
C GLU A 313 59.16 18.98 -37.11
N GLU A 314 59.36 19.94 -38.04
CA GLU A 314 60.60 20.66 -38.27
C GLU A 314 60.76 21.91 -37.37
N ALA A 315 59.64 22.38 -36.72
CA ALA A 315 59.66 23.54 -35.87
C ALA A 315 60.15 23.19 -34.47
N ASP A 316 61.10 24.03 -33.98
CA ASP A 316 61.56 23.98 -32.59
C ASP A 316 60.36 24.27 -31.63
N ILE A 317 59.79 23.21 -31.02
CA ILE A 317 58.63 23.32 -30.15
C ILE A 317 59.05 24.00 -28.85
N ARG A 318 58.91 25.32 -28.80
CA ARG A 318 59.08 26.07 -27.56
C ARG A 318 57.90 25.83 -26.63
N THR A 319 58.15 25.19 -25.51
CA THR A 319 57.16 25.10 -24.42
C THR A 319 56.94 26.50 -23.80
N TYR A 320 55.81 27.10 -24.11
CA TYR A 320 55.41 28.37 -23.46
C TYR A 320 54.83 28.08 -22.08
N ASN A 321 55.39 28.78 -21.07
CA ASN A 321 54.77 28.80 -19.76
C ASN A 321 53.55 29.74 -19.81
N VAL A 322 52.33 29.13 -19.75
CA VAL A 322 51.04 29.84 -19.86
C VAL A 322 50.86 30.85 -18.70
N ASP A 323 51.36 30.49 -17.52
CA ASP A 323 51.25 31.38 -16.33
C ASP A 323 52.06 32.64 -16.48
N SER A 324 53.30 32.53 -17.02
CA SER A 324 54.14 33.69 -17.29
C SER A 324 53.55 34.62 -18.37
N LEU A 325 52.95 34.04 -19.42
CA LEU A 325 52.25 34.81 -20.45
C LEU A 325 51.02 35.54 -19.86
N TYR A 326 50.28 34.90 -18.95
CA TYR A 326 49.15 35.48 -18.30
C TYR A 326 49.57 36.64 -17.37
N GLU A 327 50.68 36.50 -16.60
CA GLU A 327 51.18 37.52 -15.72
C GLU A 327 51.61 38.80 -16.47
N VAL A 328 52.26 38.69 -17.62
CA VAL A 328 52.72 39.79 -18.46
C VAL A 328 51.59 40.46 -19.26
N SER A 329 50.45 39.79 -19.41
CA SER A 329 49.34 40.27 -20.21
C SER A 329 48.68 41.53 -19.59
N SER A 330 48.14 42.41 -20.46
CA SER A 330 47.35 43.59 -20.03
C SER A 330 46.06 43.21 -19.31
N LEU A 331 45.52 44.10 -18.48
CA LEU A 331 44.27 43.85 -17.72
C LEU A 331 43.11 43.47 -18.64
N ALA A 332 42.99 44.13 -19.80
CA ALA A 332 41.94 43.82 -20.80
C ALA A 332 42.10 42.42 -21.39
N GLN A 333 43.32 41.97 -21.64
CA GLN A 333 43.62 40.63 -22.12
C GLN A 333 43.33 39.58 -21.03
N LYS A 334 43.69 39.83 -19.77
CA LYS A 334 43.37 38.97 -18.64
C LYS A 334 41.87 38.79 -18.47
N GLN A 335 41.10 39.89 -18.53
CA GLN A 335 39.62 39.82 -18.47
C GLN A 335 39.04 39.02 -19.62
N LYS A 336 39.53 39.24 -20.86
CA LYS A 336 39.07 38.48 -22.04
C LYS A 336 39.33 36.97 -21.91
N VAL A 337 40.51 36.59 -21.41
CA VAL A 337 40.88 35.18 -21.20
C VAL A 337 40.00 34.56 -20.12
N ILE A 338 39.80 35.24 -18.97
CA ILE A 338 38.95 34.72 -17.89
C ILE A 338 37.49 34.59 -18.35
N THR A 339 36.96 35.60 -19.05
CA THR A 339 35.59 35.55 -19.57
C THR A 339 35.41 34.41 -20.57
N ALA A 340 36.38 34.22 -21.48
CA ALA A 340 36.35 33.10 -22.43
C ALA A 340 36.47 31.75 -21.73
N ALA A 341 37.32 31.64 -20.71
CA ALA A 341 37.44 30.42 -19.91
C ALA A 341 36.17 30.10 -19.13
N ALA A 342 35.57 31.13 -18.50
CA ALA A 342 34.30 30.99 -17.78
C ALA A 342 33.16 30.55 -18.71
N GLY A 343 33.02 31.19 -19.89
CA GLY A 343 32.02 30.78 -20.88
C GLY A 343 32.24 29.36 -21.42
N LYS A 344 33.50 28.96 -21.59
CA LYS A 344 33.82 27.56 -21.97
C LYS A 344 33.46 26.56 -20.87
N ALA A 345 33.78 26.88 -19.62
CA ALA A 345 33.45 26.05 -18.47
C ALA A 345 31.92 25.89 -18.29
N GLU A 346 31.17 26.98 -18.45
CA GLU A 346 29.70 26.95 -18.42
C GLU A 346 29.13 26.09 -19.55
N ASN A 347 29.63 26.23 -20.77
CA ASN A 347 29.19 25.40 -21.90
C ASN A 347 29.49 23.92 -21.65
N ILE A 348 30.67 23.56 -21.16
CA ILE A 348 31.03 22.19 -20.79
C ILE A 348 30.08 21.66 -19.70
N SER A 349 29.80 22.45 -18.69
CA SER A 349 28.87 22.09 -17.62
C SER A 349 27.47 21.80 -18.16
N ASN A 350 26.95 22.64 -19.05
CA ASN A 350 25.66 22.45 -19.69
C ASN A 350 25.61 21.20 -20.57
N VAL A 351 26.64 20.94 -21.37
CA VAL A 351 26.76 19.73 -22.20
C VAL A 351 26.82 18.48 -21.35
N ILE A 352 27.62 18.48 -20.28
CA ILE A 352 27.71 17.34 -19.35
C ILE A 352 26.37 17.10 -18.67
N SER A 353 25.69 18.15 -18.19
CA SER A 353 24.38 18.06 -17.54
C SER A 353 23.34 17.45 -18.47
N PHE A 354 23.30 17.88 -19.73
CA PHE A 354 22.42 17.32 -20.76
C PHE A 354 22.70 15.84 -21.04
N LYS A 355 23.97 15.48 -21.20
CA LYS A 355 24.40 14.09 -21.44
C LYS A 355 24.10 13.18 -20.23
N THR A 356 24.29 13.70 -19.02
CA THR A 356 23.94 13.02 -17.76
C THR A 356 22.42 12.74 -17.71
N PHE A 357 21.60 13.72 -18.10
CA PHE A 357 20.16 13.53 -18.19
C PHE A 357 19.77 12.42 -19.19
N GLN A 358 20.39 12.38 -20.36
CA GLN A 358 20.17 11.32 -21.36
C GLN A 358 20.56 9.92 -20.83
N MET A 359 21.64 9.82 -20.03
CA MET A 359 22.06 8.56 -19.42
C MET A 359 21.18 8.13 -18.23
N ALA A 360 20.46 9.05 -17.60
CA ALA A 360 19.61 8.76 -16.45
C ALA A 360 18.48 7.74 -16.76
N ASP A 361 17.99 7.68 -18.00
CA ASP A 361 17.01 6.67 -18.42
C ASP A 361 17.62 5.26 -18.40
N ASN A 362 18.85 5.10 -18.91
CA ASN A 362 19.55 3.82 -18.86
C ASN A 362 19.77 3.33 -17.42
N ASP A 363 20.19 4.22 -16.53
CA ASP A 363 20.35 3.91 -15.11
C ASP A 363 19.03 3.52 -14.45
N THR A 364 17.94 4.19 -14.82
CA THR A 364 16.61 3.85 -14.32
C THR A 364 16.15 2.47 -14.80
N ARG A 365 16.47 2.11 -16.05
CA ARG A 365 16.20 0.76 -16.59
C ARG A 365 17.02 -0.31 -15.86
N ILE A 366 18.30 -0.05 -15.60
CA ILE A 366 19.17 -0.96 -14.83
C ILE A 366 18.61 -1.15 -13.42
N ARG A 367 18.21 -0.05 -12.73
CA ARG A 367 17.59 -0.14 -11.38
C ARG A 367 16.32 -0.96 -11.40
N ARG A 368 15.43 -0.78 -12.40
CA ARG A 368 14.20 -1.60 -12.54
C ARG A 368 14.52 -3.09 -12.70
N HIS A 369 15.51 -3.45 -13.51
CA HIS A 369 15.92 -4.86 -13.65
C HIS A 369 16.50 -5.42 -12.35
N ARG A 370 17.32 -4.65 -11.63
CA ARG A 370 17.86 -5.06 -10.33
C ARG A 370 16.77 -5.19 -9.27
N THR A 371 15.78 -4.30 -9.23
CA THR A 371 14.66 -4.41 -8.28
C THR A 371 13.84 -5.68 -8.54
N GLU A 372 13.54 -6.02 -9.80
CA GLU A 372 12.83 -7.26 -10.13
C GLU A 372 13.66 -8.51 -9.78
N TRP A 373 14.99 -8.46 -9.91
CA TRP A 373 15.87 -9.55 -9.50
C TRP A 373 15.77 -9.82 -8.00
N HIS A 374 15.91 -8.80 -7.15
CA HIS A 374 15.78 -8.94 -5.70
C HIS A 374 14.36 -9.35 -5.26
N LYS A 375 13.34 -8.86 -5.94
CA LYS A 375 11.94 -9.14 -5.67
C LYS A 375 11.62 -10.64 -5.69
N LYS A 376 12.27 -11.42 -6.56
CA LYS A 376 12.11 -12.88 -6.63
C LYS A 376 12.45 -13.57 -5.32
N PHE A 377 13.46 -13.08 -4.61
CA PHE A 377 13.85 -13.60 -3.30
C PHE A 377 12.98 -13.05 -2.17
N THR A 378 12.76 -11.75 -2.13
CA THR A 378 12.09 -11.10 -0.99
C THR A 378 10.64 -11.54 -0.85
N ILE A 379 9.88 -11.67 -1.95
CA ILE A 379 8.50 -12.17 -1.91
C ILE A 379 8.47 -13.65 -1.50
N SER A 380 9.39 -14.47 -1.99
CA SER A 380 9.43 -15.88 -1.61
C SER A 380 9.77 -16.05 -0.13
N LEU A 381 10.76 -15.29 0.38
CA LEU A 381 11.16 -15.31 1.78
C LEU A 381 10.05 -14.80 2.71
N SER A 382 9.21 -13.88 2.24
CA SER A 382 8.10 -13.35 3.05
C SER A 382 7.12 -14.44 3.51
N CYS A 383 6.96 -15.56 2.78
CA CYS A 383 6.17 -16.70 3.22
C CYS A 383 6.69 -17.24 4.57
N LEU A 384 8.01 -17.39 4.70
CA LEU A 384 8.63 -17.88 5.93
C LEU A 384 8.51 -16.86 7.07
N LEU A 385 8.73 -15.58 6.78
CA LEU A 385 8.60 -14.51 7.76
C LEU A 385 7.17 -14.42 8.31
N PHE A 386 6.19 -14.49 7.44
CA PHE A 386 4.78 -14.48 7.83
C PHE A 386 4.36 -15.70 8.64
N PHE A 387 4.94 -16.85 8.37
CA PHE A 387 4.73 -18.03 9.22
C PHE A 387 5.24 -17.79 10.65
N PHE A 388 6.45 -17.24 10.81
CA PHE A 388 7.02 -16.94 12.13
C PHE A 388 6.31 -15.79 12.86
N ILE A 389 5.54 -14.97 12.17
CA ILE A 389 4.66 -13.97 12.77
C ILE A 389 3.29 -14.60 13.09
N GLY A 390 2.70 -15.31 12.15
CA GLY A 390 1.33 -15.83 12.24
C GLY A 390 1.16 -16.93 13.29
N ALA A 391 2.08 -17.88 13.36
CA ALA A 391 1.99 -18.99 14.29
C ALA A 391 2.01 -18.54 15.76
N PRO A 392 2.95 -17.69 16.22
CA PRO A 392 2.93 -17.16 17.58
C PRO A 392 1.72 -16.30 17.88
N LEU A 393 1.33 -15.41 16.94
CA LEU A 393 0.16 -14.55 17.12
C LEU A 393 -1.13 -15.37 17.21
N GLY A 394 -1.29 -16.42 16.39
CA GLY A 394 -2.42 -17.34 16.48
C GLY A 394 -2.52 -18.03 17.83
N GLY A 395 -1.41 -18.49 18.37
CA GLY A 395 -1.35 -19.09 19.71
C GLY A 395 -1.71 -18.14 20.86
N ILE A 396 -1.52 -16.84 20.66
CA ILE A 396 -1.85 -15.79 21.63
C ILE A 396 -3.34 -15.40 21.55
N ILE A 397 -3.90 -15.34 20.34
CA ILE A 397 -5.29 -14.96 20.08
C ILE A 397 -6.18 -16.18 20.33
N ARG A 398 -6.53 -16.43 21.60
CA ARG A 398 -7.32 -17.62 22.02
C ARG A 398 -8.83 -17.42 21.89
N LYS A 399 -9.31 -16.17 21.72
CA LYS A 399 -10.75 -15.82 21.70
C LYS A 399 -11.08 -14.94 20.51
N GLY A 400 -12.20 -15.21 19.85
CA GLY A 400 -12.70 -14.34 18.76
C GLY A 400 -13.08 -15.08 17.47
N GLY A 401 -13.11 -16.42 17.48
CA GLY A 401 -13.47 -17.22 16.30
C GLY A 401 -12.58 -16.93 15.09
N LEU A 402 -13.08 -17.17 13.87
CA LEU A 402 -12.33 -16.95 12.62
C LEU A 402 -12.13 -15.45 12.28
N GLY A 403 -12.93 -14.55 12.84
CA GLY A 403 -12.90 -13.13 12.49
C GLY A 403 -11.62 -12.42 12.94
N MET A 404 -11.14 -12.67 14.16
CA MET A 404 -9.93 -12.03 14.69
C MET A 404 -8.65 -12.39 13.90
N PRO A 405 -8.38 -13.65 13.57
CA PRO A 405 -7.26 -14.02 12.70
C PRO A 405 -7.27 -13.30 11.35
N VAL A 406 -8.45 -13.14 10.72
CA VAL A 406 -8.59 -12.45 9.43
C VAL A 406 -8.22 -10.97 9.57
N ILE A 407 -8.76 -10.26 10.55
CA ILE A 407 -8.48 -8.85 10.78
C ILE A 407 -6.98 -8.62 11.05
N VAL A 408 -6.38 -9.45 11.92
CA VAL A 408 -4.96 -9.34 12.27
C VAL A 408 -4.08 -9.65 11.05
N SER A 409 -4.41 -10.66 10.25
CA SER A 409 -3.63 -11.01 9.06
C SER A 409 -3.66 -9.90 8.01
N VAL A 410 -4.83 -9.30 7.77
CA VAL A 410 -4.99 -8.19 6.84
C VAL A 410 -4.20 -6.97 7.34
N MET A 411 -4.25 -6.65 8.64
CA MET A 411 -3.50 -5.52 9.21
C MET A 411 -1.99 -5.71 9.06
N VAL A 412 -1.46 -6.88 9.41
CA VAL A 412 -0.03 -7.20 9.27
C VAL A 412 0.40 -7.16 7.81
N PHE A 413 -0.43 -7.68 6.91
CA PHE A 413 -0.15 -7.65 5.47
C PHE A 413 -0.17 -6.23 4.89
N ILE A 414 -1.09 -5.37 5.31
CA ILE A 414 -1.13 -3.96 4.87
C ILE A 414 0.16 -3.24 5.31
N ILE A 415 0.61 -3.44 6.54
CA ILE A 415 1.86 -2.84 7.04
C ILE A 415 3.04 -3.32 6.20
N TYR A 416 3.14 -4.63 5.96
CA TYR A 416 4.16 -5.20 5.09
C TYR A 416 4.12 -4.58 3.69
N TYR A 417 2.94 -4.54 3.06
CA TYR A 417 2.76 -4.04 1.71
C TYR A 417 3.15 -2.56 1.57
N ILE A 418 2.83 -1.74 2.57
CA ILE A 418 3.23 -0.32 2.59
C ILE A 418 4.76 -0.20 2.65
N ILE A 419 5.41 -0.97 3.53
CA ILE A 419 6.88 -0.95 3.69
C ILE A 419 7.55 -1.44 2.41
N ASP A 420 7.10 -2.57 1.87
CA ASP A 420 7.66 -3.20 0.66
C ASP A 420 7.52 -2.29 -0.57
N ASN A 421 6.33 -1.74 -0.79
CA ASN A 421 6.07 -0.83 -1.91
C ASN A 421 6.83 0.50 -1.78
N THR A 422 7.01 1.01 -0.55
CA THR A 422 7.82 2.20 -0.31
C THR A 422 9.29 1.92 -0.60
N GLY A 423 9.82 0.81 -0.11
CA GLY A 423 11.19 0.37 -0.38
C GLY A 423 11.45 0.17 -1.88
N TYR A 424 10.51 -0.49 -2.58
CA TYR A 424 10.56 -0.65 -4.03
C TYR A 424 10.60 0.69 -4.78
N LYS A 425 9.71 1.64 -4.44
CA LYS A 425 9.68 2.96 -5.07
C LYS A 425 10.98 3.74 -4.84
N MET A 426 11.47 3.76 -3.59
CA MET A 426 12.72 4.46 -3.25
C MET A 426 13.93 3.86 -3.96
N ALA A 427 13.98 2.54 -4.12
CA ALA A 427 15.04 1.85 -4.87
C ALA A 427 14.96 2.12 -6.38
N ARG A 428 13.75 2.06 -6.95
CA ARG A 428 13.51 2.32 -8.38
C ARG A 428 13.88 3.76 -8.76
N ASP A 429 13.48 4.71 -7.94
CA ASP A 429 13.70 6.14 -8.19
C ASP A 429 15.15 6.59 -7.86
N GLY A 430 16.01 5.65 -7.42
CA GLY A 430 17.43 5.89 -7.17
C GLY A 430 17.74 6.63 -5.86
N LYS A 431 16.73 6.82 -4.98
CA LYS A 431 16.91 7.47 -3.67
C LYS A 431 17.60 6.55 -2.66
N TRP A 432 17.38 5.25 -2.79
CA TRP A 432 18.01 4.21 -1.96
C TRP A 432 18.77 3.23 -2.83
N ILE A 433 19.81 2.61 -2.25
CA ILE A 433 20.52 1.49 -2.89
C ILE A 433 19.53 0.34 -3.09
N VAL A 434 19.54 -0.31 -4.26
CA VAL A 434 18.51 -1.28 -4.66
C VAL A 434 18.33 -2.39 -3.62
N TRP A 435 19.42 -2.99 -3.13
CA TRP A 435 19.32 -4.06 -2.14
C TRP A 435 18.71 -3.57 -0.82
N MET A 436 19.06 -2.37 -0.34
CA MET A 436 18.47 -1.83 0.89
C MET A 436 16.96 -1.62 0.75
N GLY A 437 16.53 -1.00 -0.37
CA GLY A 437 15.11 -0.76 -0.61
C GLY A 437 14.31 -2.06 -0.68
N MET A 438 14.82 -3.06 -1.39
CA MET A 438 14.11 -4.33 -1.58
C MET A 438 14.09 -5.23 -0.34
N TRP A 439 15.12 -5.16 0.53
CA TRP A 439 15.20 -5.99 1.73
C TRP A 439 14.68 -5.31 2.99
N THR A 440 14.23 -4.04 2.91
CA THR A 440 13.72 -3.27 4.05
C THR A 440 12.54 -3.97 4.73
N SER A 441 11.57 -4.49 3.95
CA SER A 441 10.42 -5.21 4.48
C SER A 441 10.85 -6.47 5.25
N SER A 442 11.76 -7.25 4.69
CA SER A 442 12.30 -8.45 5.34
C SER A 442 13.13 -8.11 6.59
N ALA A 443 13.93 -7.04 6.55
CA ALA A 443 14.75 -6.59 7.67
C ALA A 443 13.91 -6.13 8.88
N ILE A 444 12.70 -5.62 8.65
CA ILE A 444 11.77 -5.22 9.72
C ILE A 444 10.96 -6.42 10.22
N LEU A 445 10.48 -7.27 9.30
CA LEU A 445 9.63 -8.41 9.69
C LEU A 445 10.40 -9.55 10.34
N ALA A 446 11.65 -9.79 9.98
CA ALA A 446 12.44 -10.87 10.56
C ALA A 446 12.67 -10.69 12.08
N PRO A 447 13.14 -9.52 12.58
CA PRO A 447 13.24 -9.29 14.02
C PRO A 447 11.88 -9.37 14.74
N LEU A 448 10.81 -8.86 14.10
CA LEU A 448 9.45 -8.94 14.65
C LEU A 448 9.00 -10.40 14.82
N GLY A 449 9.17 -11.22 13.79
CA GLY A 449 8.83 -12.64 13.82
C GLY A 449 9.66 -13.40 14.86
N PHE A 450 10.96 -13.12 14.96
CA PHE A 450 11.83 -13.69 15.98
C PHE A 450 11.38 -13.28 17.40
N PHE A 451 11.11 -11.99 17.62
CA PHE A 451 10.64 -11.48 18.91
C PHE A 451 9.32 -12.14 19.34
N LEU A 452 8.34 -12.22 18.43
CA LEU A 452 7.05 -12.85 18.70
C LEU A 452 7.21 -14.35 19.03
N THR A 453 8.03 -15.06 18.25
CA THR A 453 8.30 -16.49 18.46
C THR A 453 9.01 -16.73 19.79
N TYR A 454 10.02 -15.92 20.14
CA TYR A 454 10.74 -16.02 21.41
C TYR A 454 9.83 -15.76 22.61
N LYS A 455 9.01 -14.71 22.55
CA LYS A 455 8.08 -14.35 23.62
C LYS A 455 6.96 -15.38 23.80
N SER A 456 6.40 -15.88 22.69
CA SER A 456 5.35 -16.92 22.74
C SER A 456 5.87 -18.28 23.23
N ASN A 457 7.16 -18.57 23.00
CA ASN A 457 7.78 -19.80 23.54
C ASN A 457 8.02 -19.73 25.04
N LYS A 458 8.23 -18.53 25.62
CA LYS A 458 8.44 -18.34 27.08
C LYS A 458 7.14 -18.12 27.86
N ASP A 459 5.96 -18.30 27.24
CA ASP A 459 4.63 -18.08 27.86
C ASP A 459 4.53 -16.74 28.63
N SER A 460 5.14 -15.70 28.09
CA SER A 460 5.22 -14.39 28.72
C SER A 460 3.84 -13.77 28.84
N VAL A 461 3.43 -13.40 30.06
CA VAL A 461 2.18 -12.68 30.38
C VAL A 461 2.04 -11.37 29.59
N VAL A 462 3.14 -10.83 29.09
CA VAL A 462 3.20 -9.60 28.27
C VAL A 462 2.41 -9.71 26.96
N LEU A 463 2.15 -10.92 26.45
CA LEU A 463 1.38 -11.15 25.22
C LEU A 463 -0.09 -11.56 25.48
N ASN A 464 -0.63 -11.27 26.66
CA ASN A 464 -2.04 -11.48 26.93
C ASN A 464 -2.86 -10.48 26.09
N ALA A 465 -3.49 -10.97 25.03
CA ALA A 465 -4.32 -10.14 24.15
C ALA A 465 -5.46 -9.44 24.93
N ASP A 466 -6.00 -10.12 25.94
CA ASP A 466 -7.02 -9.55 26.82
C ASP A 466 -6.52 -8.30 27.57
N ALA A 467 -5.24 -8.29 27.97
CA ALA A 467 -4.63 -7.11 28.62
C ALA A 467 -4.56 -5.91 27.64
N TYR A 468 -4.17 -6.14 26.39
CA TYR A 468 -4.13 -5.09 25.36
C TYR A 468 -5.52 -4.65 24.91
N ILE A 469 -6.44 -5.59 24.75
CA ILE A 469 -7.85 -5.30 24.44
C ILE A 469 -8.48 -4.50 25.58
N ASN A 470 -8.23 -4.87 26.82
CA ASN A 470 -8.72 -4.15 27.99
C ASN A 470 -8.05 -2.77 28.13
N TRP A 471 -6.74 -2.68 27.84
CA TRP A 471 -6.06 -1.40 27.76
C TRP A 471 -6.64 -0.51 26.66
N PHE A 472 -6.87 -1.06 25.46
CA PHE A 472 -7.51 -0.33 24.36
C PHE A 472 -8.97 0.06 24.68
N LYS A 473 -9.74 -0.87 25.24
CA LYS A 473 -11.11 -0.58 25.74
C LYS A 473 -11.08 0.54 26.78
N LYS A 474 -10.09 0.55 27.67
CA LYS A 474 -9.87 1.60 28.66
C LYS A 474 -9.52 2.94 28.00
N ILE A 475 -8.69 2.93 26.93
CA ILE A 475 -8.37 4.14 26.15
C ILE A 475 -9.61 4.68 25.42
N VAL A 476 -10.36 3.83 24.74
CA VAL A 476 -11.57 4.22 24.00
C VAL A 476 -12.74 4.52 24.93
N GLY A 477 -12.71 3.99 26.15
CA GLY A 477 -13.78 4.20 27.16
C GLY A 477 -14.93 3.22 27.03
N ILE A 478 -14.70 2.05 26.47
CA ILE A 478 -15.68 0.97 26.43
C ILE A 478 -15.75 0.34 27.83
N ARG A 479 -16.94 0.20 28.36
CA ARG A 479 -17.17 -0.33 29.72
C ARG A 479 -17.17 -1.85 29.72
N SER A 480 -16.62 -2.44 30.78
CA SER A 480 -16.89 -3.82 31.17
C SER A 480 -18.16 -3.85 32.07
N MET A 481 -19.03 -4.80 31.79
CA MET A 481 -20.17 -5.06 32.67
C MET A 481 -19.70 -5.88 33.87
N ARG A 482 -20.33 -5.66 35.03
CA ARG A 482 -20.08 -6.44 36.23
C ARG A 482 -20.84 -7.78 36.10
N HIS A 483 -20.18 -8.86 36.41
CA HIS A 483 -20.75 -10.21 36.43
C HIS A 483 -20.41 -10.86 37.78
N LEU A 484 -21.31 -10.76 38.74
CA LEU A 484 -21.23 -11.48 40.00
C LEU A 484 -22.07 -12.75 39.90
N PHE A 485 -21.53 -13.85 40.34
CA PHE A 485 -22.23 -15.13 40.42
C PHE A 485 -22.47 -15.45 41.90
N LYS A 486 -23.56 -16.16 42.20
CA LYS A 486 -23.81 -16.66 43.52
C LYS A 486 -22.66 -17.59 43.95
N LYS A 487 -22.08 -17.33 45.12
CA LYS A 487 -21.04 -18.18 45.70
C LYS A 487 -21.67 -19.49 46.18
N GLU A 488 -21.02 -20.61 45.90
CA GLU A 488 -21.49 -21.94 46.33
C GLU A 488 -21.39 -22.11 47.83
N VAL A 489 -20.38 -21.49 48.48
CA VAL A 489 -20.17 -21.51 49.92
C VAL A 489 -20.19 -20.07 50.43
N VAL A 490 -21.10 -19.78 51.34
CA VAL A 490 -21.20 -18.50 52.04
C VAL A 490 -20.60 -18.68 53.43
N ILE A 491 -19.49 -17.98 53.69
CA ILE A 491 -18.71 -18.09 54.94
C ILE A 491 -19.33 -17.17 55.99
N ASN A 492 -19.68 -15.93 55.63
CA ASN A 492 -20.29 -14.97 56.51
C ASN A 492 -21.49 -14.35 55.81
N ASP A 493 -22.68 -14.39 56.37
CA ASP A 493 -23.85 -13.64 55.87
C ASP A 493 -23.64 -12.14 56.12
N PRO A 494 -24.11 -11.26 55.17
CA PRO A 494 -24.02 -9.81 55.34
C PRO A 494 -24.81 -9.33 56.55
N ASP A 495 -24.33 -8.28 57.21
CA ASP A 495 -25.05 -7.63 58.33
C ASP A 495 -26.19 -6.74 57.79
N TYR A 496 -27.36 -7.33 57.66
CA TYR A 496 -28.55 -6.64 57.10
C TYR A 496 -29.09 -5.48 57.99
N GLU A 497 -28.66 -5.36 59.25
CA GLU A 497 -29.06 -4.25 60.15
C GLU A 497 -28.17 -3.02 59.89
N ARG A 498 -26.91 -3.21 59.60
CA ARG A 498 -25.94 -2.15 59.37
C ARG A 498 -25.94 -1.64 57.91
N LEU A 499 -26.12 -2.53 56.94
CA LEU A 499 -26.06 -2.23 55.51
C LEU A 499 -26.91 -1.05 55.05
N PRO A 500 -28.16 -0.86 55.50
CA PRO A 500 -28.96 0.31 55.10
C PRO A 500 -28.31 1.64 55.45
N GLN A 501 -27.67 1.74 56.63
CA GLN A 501 -27.00 2.97 57.08
C GLN A 501 -25.76 3.27 56.22
N ASP A 502 -24.96 2.22 55.86
CA ASP A 502 -23.78 2.37 55.02
C ASP A 502 -24.17 2.75 53.57
N LEU A 503 -25.29 2.22 53.04
CA LEU A 503 -25.87 2.61 51.75
C LEU A 503 -26.38 4.07 51.74
N ASP A 504 -26.99 4.51 52.82
CA ASP A 504 -27.44 5.93 52.99
C ASP A 504 -26.23 6.87 53.04
N ARG A 505 -25.17 6.49 53.72
CA ARG A 505 -23.92 7.25 53.77
C ARG A 505 -23.31 7.37 52.39
N LEU A 506 -23.17 6.27 51.65
CA LEU A 506 -22.66 6.27 50.27
C LEU A 506 -23.54 7.15 49.34
N THR A 507 -24.85 7.09 49.52
CA THR A 507 -25.81 7.92 48.76
C THR A 507 -25.59 9.41 49.03
N ALA A 508 -25.41 9.80 50.31
CA ALA A 508 -25.11 11.17 50.71
C ALA A 508 -23.77 11.67 50.12
N GLU A 509 -22.73 10.84 50.18
CA GLU A 509 -21.42 11.17 49.60
C GLU A 509 -21.48 11.33 48.06
N CYS A 510 -22.20 10.45 47.35
CA CYS A 510 -22.45 10.60 45.90
C CYS A 510 -23.18 11.92 45.57
N LYS A 511 -24.22 12.27 46.32
CA LYS A 511 -24.96 13.54 46.13
C LYS A 511 -24.09 14.77 46.41
N ALA A 512 -23.31 14.75 47.49
CA ALA A 512 -22.38 15.82 47.84
C ALA A 512 -21.29 16.02 46.76
N TYR A 513 -20.73 14.93 46.25
CA TYR A 513 -19.74 14.96 45.17
C TYR A 513 -20.29 15.56 43.87
N MET A 514 -21.50 15.13 43.43
CA MET A 514 -22.15 15.67 42.24
C MET A 514 -22.45 17.17 42.37
N ALA A 515 -22.89 17.63 43.52
CA ALA A 515 -23.18 19.05 43.80
C ALA A 515 -21.91 19.91 43.75
N LYS A 516 -20.80 19.42 44.32
CA LYS A 516 -19.51 20.12 44.38
C LYS A 516 -18.82 20.24 43.01
N ASN A 517 -18.79 19.16 42.22
CA ASN A 517 -17.87 19.06 41.05
C ASN A 517 -18.50 19.41 39.68
N ARG A 518 -19.81 19.73 39.61
CA ARG A 518 -20.52 20.13 38.37
C ARG A 518 -20.05 19.30 37.13
N LEU A 519 -20.15 17.98 37.23
CA LEU A 519 -19.55 17.03 36.28
C LEU A 519 -20.00 17.18 34.81
N THR A 520 -21.20 17.73 34.61
CA THR A 520 -21.76 17.97 33.27
C THR A 520 -21.15 19.16 32.55
N LYS A 521 -20.50 20.10 33.28
CA LYS A 521 -19.85 21.28 32.69
C LYS A 521 -18.51 20.90 32.06
N ALA A 522 -18.23 21.46 30.88
CA ALA A 522 -16.96 21.27 30.20
C ALA A 522 -15.76 21.73 31.04
N PRO A 523 -14.71 20.92 31.23
CA PRO A 523 -13.53 21.30 32.02
C PRO A 523 -12.72 22.36 31.28
N ASN A 524 -11.95 23.16 32.02
CA ASN A 524 -11.01 24.10 31.40
C ASN A 524 -9.83 23.33 30.79
N TYR A 525 -9.57 23.54 29.48
CA TYR A 525 -8.57 22.82 28.72
C TYR A 525 -7.17 22.92 29.33
N PHE A 526 -6.72 24.15 29.63
CA PHE A 526 -5.36 24.38 30.17
C PHE A 526 -5.22 23.81 31.60
N LYS A 527 -6.23 23.99 32.46
CA LYS A 527 -6.20 23.45 33.83
C LYS A 527 -6.13 21.92 33.82
N LEU A 528 -6.83 21.29 32.87
CA LEU A 528 -6.86 19.82 32.73
C LEU A 528 -5.47 19.22 32.45
N TRP A 529 -4.67 19.87 31.58
CA TRP A 529 -3.38 19.35 31.17
C TRP A 529 -2.21 19.78 32.05
N MET A 530 -2.27 21.00 32.63
CA MET A 530 -1.21 21.58 33.45
C MET A 530 -1.31 21.22 34.94
N VAL A 531 -2.52 21.23 35.51
CA VAL A 531 -2.73 21.04 36.95
C VAL A 531 -3.30 19.65 37.17
N GLY A 532 -2.45 18.66 37.20
CA GLY A 532 -2.86 17.28 37.39
C GLY A 532 -3.37 16.99 38.80
N GLU A 533 -4.64 17.26 39.11
CA GLU A 533 -5.28 16.90 40.38
C GLU A 533 -5.65 15.41 40.37
N LYS A 534 -5.36 14.70 41.48
CA LYS A 534 -5.96 13.43 41.81
C LYS A 534 -7.32 13.75 42.44
N ASP A 535 -8.34 13.02 42.06
CA ASP A 535 -9.68 13.13 42.70
C ASP A 535 -9.81 12.02 43.75
N ASP A 536 -9.29 12.31 44.95
CA ASP A 536 -9.26 11.35 46.04
C ASP A 536 -10.70 11.06 46.57
N GLU A 537 -11.66 11.96 46.33
CA GLU A 537 -13.07 11.77 46.71
C GLU A 537 -13.73 10.64 45.90
N VAL A 538 -13.50 10.60 44.58
CA VAL A 538 -14.01 9.51 43.71
C VAL A 538 -13.35 8.18 44.05
N VAL A 539 -12.05 8.21 44.42
CA VAL A 539 -11.34 7.00 44.87
C VAL A 539 -12.01 6.45 46.13
N ALA A 540 -12.27 7.29 47.13
CA ALA A 540 -12.92 6.90 48.38
C ALA A 540 -14.34 6.35 48.16
N ILE A 541 -15.16 7.03 47.33
CA ILE A 541 -16.50 6.56 46.95
C ILE A 541 -16.43 5.18 46.26
N ASN A 542 -15.47 4.99 45.36
CA ASN A 542 -15.32 3.71 44.66
C ASN A 542 -14.86 2.59 45.62
N GLU A 543 -13.93 2.86 46.53
CA GLU A 543 -13.46 1.88 47.53
C GLU A 543 -14.60 1.47 48.48
N GLN A 544 -15.38 2.43 48.93
CA GLN A 544 -16.57 2.14 49.75
C GLN A 544 -17.61 1.32 48.98
N LEU A 545 -17.91 1.71 47.74
CA LEU A 545 -18.83 0.96 46.87
C LEU A 545 -18.36 -0.49 46.65
N GLU A 546 -17.08 -0.71 46.35
CA GLU A 546 -16.55 -2.07 46.10
C GLU A 546 -16.56 -2.90 47.39
N SER A 547 -16.25 -2.31 48.56
CA SER A 547 -16.31 -3.03 49.82
C SER A 547 -17.76 -3.44 50.18
N LEU A 548 -18.74 -2.57 49.98
CA LEU A 548 -20.16 -2.89 50.21
C LEU A 548 -20.66 -3.97 49.21
N ILE A 549 -20.23 -3.92 47.96
CA ILE A 549 -20.60 -4.95 46.98
C ILE A 549 -19.95 -6.29 47.34
N GLU A 550 -18.73 -6.30 47.84
CA GLU A 550 -18.05 -7.53 48.27
C GLU A 550 -18.77 -8.16 49.47
N GLU A 551 -19.14 -7.36 50.48
CA GLU A 551 -19.92 -7.80 51.62
C GLU A 551 -21.28 -8.36 51.20
N MET A 552 -22.07 -7.60 50.41
CA MET A 552 -23.37 -8.03 49.90
C MET A 552 -23.30 -9.23 48.96
N SER A 553 -22.16 -9.47 48.29
CA SER A 553 -21.97 -10.64 47.41
C SER A 553 -21.98 -11.98 48.15
N ASN A 554 -21.84 -11.96 49.46
CA ASN A 554 -21.88 -13.16 50.33
C ASN A 554 -23.33 -13.58 50.72
N THR A 555 -24.34 -12.92 50.17
CA THR A 555 -25.74 -13.24 50.42
C THR A 555 -26.20 -14.55 49.80
N LYS A 556 -27.18 -15.19 50.43
CA LYS A 556 -27.91 -16.35 49.89
C LYS A 556 -29.00 -15.93 48.87
N SER A 557 -29.41 -14.68 48.87
CA SER A 557 -30.49 -14.17 48.00
C SER A 557 -30.01 -13.96 46.55
N VAL A 558 -30.61 -14.70 45.62
CA VAL A 558 -30.33 -14.56 44.18
C VAL A 558 -30.78 -13.21 43.64
N THR A 559 -31.87 -12.67 44.16
CA THR A 559 -32.41 -11.35 43.78
C THR A 559 -31.45 -10.24 44.15
N LEU A 560 -30.80 -10.31 45.31
CA LEU A 560 -29.80 -9.32 45.74
C LEU A 560 -28.55 -9.41 44.83
N VAL A 561 -28.03 -10.59 44.56
CA VAL A 561 -26.87 -10.78 43.66
C VAL A 561 -27.12 -10.23 42.25
N ASN A 562 -28.33 -10.48 41.71
CA ASN A 562 -28.71 -9.93 40.40
C ASN A 562 -28.76 -8.40 40.39
N THR A 563 -29.24 -7.78 41.47
CA THR A 563 -29.28 -6.32 41.59
C THR A 563 -27.89 -5.72 41.75
N LEU A 564 -26.96 -6.41 42.41
CA LEU A 564 -25.55 -6.00 42.49
C LEU A 564 -24.87 -5.90 41.13
N ASN A 565 -25.27 -6.70 40.15
CA ASN A 565 -24.74 -6.62 38.80
C ASN A 565 -25.11 -5.29 38.08
N ASN A 566 -26.10 -4.55 38.56
CA ASN A 566 -26.49 -3.24 38.00
C ASN A 566 -25.55 -2.11 38.44
N TYR A 567 -24.70 -2.31 39.44
CA TYR A 567 -23.73 -1.29 39.83
C TYR A 567 -22.69 -1.05 38.76
N PRO A 568 -22.43 0.23 38.44
CA PRO A 568 -21.39 0.55 37.45
C PRO A 568 -19.99 0.29 38.01
N ILE A 569 -19.05 -0.04 37.11
CA ILE A 569 -17.61 -0.06 37.41
C ILE A 569 -17.09 1.35 37.13
N ILE A 570 -16.62 2.06 38.18
CA ILE A 570 -16.11 3.42 38.06
C ILE A 570 -14.64 3.39 37.62
N PRO A 571 -14.27 3.93 36.44
CA PRO A 571 -12.87 4.06 36.04
C PRO A 571 -12.23 5.28 36.75
N VAL A 572 -11.79 5.12 37.98
CA VAL A 572 -11.36 6.17 38.92
C VAL A 572 -10.39 7.22 38.33
N SER A 573 -9.54 6.89 37.39
CA SER A 573 -8.56 7.83 36.81
C SER A 573 -8.94 8.37 35.43
N ALA A 574 -9.98 7.84 34.79
CA ALA A 574 -10.26 8.11 33.39
C ALA A 574 -10.93 9.47 33.13
N HIS A 575 -11.56 10.06 34.13
CA HIS A 575 -12.24 11.37 34.02
C HIS A 575 -11.28 12.56 34.23
N ILE A 576 -10.06 12.29 34.71
CA ILE A 576 -9.03 13.31 34.97
C ILE A 576 -7.85 13.19 34.01
N ARG A 577 -7.33 11.99 33.80
CA ARG A 577 -6.11 11.76 33.01
C ARG A 577 -6.18 10.52 32.16
N PRO A 578 -5.74 10.58 30.86
CA PRO A 578 -5.68 9.40 30.02
C PRO A 578 -4.44 8.52 30.31
N PHE A 579 -3.33 9.09 30.81
CA PHE A 579 -2.07 8.38 31.04
C PHE A 579 -1.60 8.45 32.51
N HIS A 580 -0.82 7.47 32.92
CA HIS A 580 -0.27 7.41 34.29
C HIS A 580 0.87 8.43 34.52
N LYS A 581 1.67 8.72 33.49
CA LYS A 581 2.83 9.63 33.58
C LYS A 581 2.44 11.05 33.22
N TYR A 582 2.81 12.02 34.07
CA TYR A 582 2.49 13.45 33.89
C TYR A 582 2.96 14.01 32.54
N TRP A 583 4.22 13.72 32.14
CA TRP A 583 4.78 14.23 30.90
C TRP A 583 4.03 13.72 29.64
N MET A 584 3.49 12.48 29.69
CA MET A 584 2.68 11.94 28.58
C MET A 584 1.35 12.67 28.44
N ASN A 585 0.75 13.10 29.56
CA ASN A 585 -0.48 13.89 29.52
C ASN A 585 -0.22 15.28 28.93
N LEU A 586 0.87 15.93 29.33
CA LEU A 586 1.27 17.23 28.80
C LEU A 586 1.57 17.17 27.29
N LEU A 587 2.31 16.16 26.84
CA LEU A 587 2.57 15.89 25.42
C LEU A 587 1.28 15.67 24.64
N ALA A 588 0.37 14.86 25.18
CA ALA A 588 -0.93 14.59 24.57
C ALA A 588 -1.79 15.87 24.46
N GLY A 589 -1.68 16.79 25.41
CA GLY A 589 -2.40 18.06 25.37
C GLY A 589 -1.88 19.04 24.30
N VAL A 590 -0.60 18.97 23.96
CA VAL A 590 0.04 19.88 22.97
C VAL A 590 -0.14 19.40 21.53
N ILE A 591 -0.18 18.09 21.29
CA ILE A 591 -0.24 17.52 19.93
C ILE A 591 -1.67 17.59 19.38
N PHE A 592 -1.91 18.44 18.40
CA PHE A 592 -3.16 18.46 17.62
C PHE A 592 -3.17 17.32 16.58
N PRO A 593 -4.29 16.55 16.38
CA PRO A 593 -5.62 16.65 17.02
C PRO A 593 -5.77 15.80 18.30
N ILE A 594 -4.69 15.15 18.79
CA ILE A 594 -4.71 14.18 19.90
C ILE A 594 -5.23 14.82 21.19
N GLY A 595 -4.76 16.03 21.52
CA GLY A 595 -5.18 16.77 22.70
C GLY A 595 -6.69 17.05 22.71
N LEU A 596 -7.25 17.40 21.56
CA LEU A 596 -8.67 17.67 21.41
C LEU A 596 -9.50 16.39 21.58
N PHE A 597 -9.05 15.28 21.02
CA PHE A 597 -9.69 13.97 21.16
C PHE A 597 -9.76 13.54 22.64
N PHE A 598 -8.64 13.62 23.36
CA PHE A 598 -8.64 13.26 24.78
C PHE A 598 -9.43 14.25 25.66
N TYR A 599 -9.47 15.53 25.31
CA TYR A 599 -10.30 16.51 25.99
C TYR A 599 -11.79 16.14 25.90
N PHE A 600 -12.31 15.89 24.71
CA PHE A 600 -13.71 15.46 24.56
C PHE A 600 -13.99 14.12 25.23
N ARG A 601 -13.03 13.22 25.21
CA ARG A 601 -13.11 11.95 25.91
C ARG A 601 -13.24 12.15 27.42
N ILE A 602 -12.41 12.99 28.04
CA ILE A 602 -12.46 13.28 29.48
C ILE A 602 -13.77 13.93 29.83
N TRP A 603 -14.24 14.87 29.04
CA TRP A 603 -15.55 15.48 29.24
C TRP A 603 -16.69 14.44 29.17
N ALA A 604 -16.69 13.59 28.18
CA ALA A 604 -17.62 12.48 28.06
C ALA A 604 -17.57 11.52 29.27
N PHE A 605 -16.39 11.28 29.84
CA PHE A 605 -16.24 10.50 31.06
C PHE A 605 -16.83 11.20 32.28
N ARG A 606 -16.64 12.50 32.42
CA ARG A 606 -17.26 13.29 33.52
C ARG A 606 -18.77 13.23 33.46
N VAL A 607 -19.36 13.41 32.30
CA VAL A 607 -20.81 13.29 32.09
C VAL A 607 -21.33 11.89 32.42
N ARG A 608 -20.55 10.86 32.04
CA ARG A 608 -20.87 9.46 32.36
C ARG A 608 -20.74 9.18 33.85
N LEU A 609 -19.74 9.74 34.52
CA LEU A 609 -19.57 9.62 35.97
C LEU A 609 -20.79 10.17 36.74
N SER A 610 -21.33 11.30 36.28
CA SER A 610 -22.59 11.83 36.84
C SER A 610 -23.74 10.82 36.75
N LYS A 611 -23.91 10.21 35.57
CA LYS A 611 -24.92 9.15 35.35
C LYS A 611 -24.64 7.87 36.17
N ASP A 612 -23.38 7.57 36.43
CA ASP A 612 -23.00 6.43 37.26
C ASP A 612 -23.31 6.67 38.73
N MET A 613 -23.06 7.88 39.23
CA MET A 613 -23.47 8.27 40.58
C MET A 613 -24.99 8.21 40.74
N GLU A 614 -25.77 8.70 39.75
CA GLU A 614 -27.23 8.56 39.74
C GLU A 614 -27.69 7.10 39.78
N ARG A 615 -27.00 6.21 39.02
CA ARG A 615 -27.30 4.77 39.07
C ARG A 615 -26.98 4.13 40.40
N ILE A 616 -25.88 4.53 41.04
CA ILE A 616 -25.53 4.04 42.39
C ILE A 616 -26.61 4.42 43.36
N ILE A 617 -27.07 5.67 43.36
CA ILE A 617 -28.13 6.14 44.22
C ILE A 617 -29.43 5.33 44.03
N LYS A 618 -29.83 5.13 42.77
CA LYS A 618 -31.02 4.35 42.43
C LYS A 618 -30.91 2.88 42.83
N ASN A 619 -29.73 2.28 42.64
CA ASN A 619 -29.50 0.89 43.05
C ASN A 619 -29.46 0.74 44.57
N ASN A 620 -28.90 1.71 45.30
CA ASN A 620 -28.92 1.72 46.74
C ASN A 620 -30.37 1.70 47.27
N GLU A 621 -31.27 2.51 46.72
CA GLU A 621 -32.70 2.52 47.07
C GLU A 621 -33.36 1.16 46.78
N GLN A 622 -33.06 0.54 45.66
CA GLN A 622 -33.58 -0.80 45.30
C GLN A 622 -33.09 -1.88 46.27
N ILE A 623 -31.82 -1.83 46.65
CA ILE A 623 -31.21 -2.81 47.55
C ILE A 623 -31.79 -2.64 48.98
N GLN A 624 -31.98 -1.42 49.47
CA GLN A 624 -32.62 -1.18 50.74
C GLN A 624 -34.03 -1.76 50.80
N PHE A 625 -34.79 -1.60 49.71
CA PHE A 625 -36.13 -2.21 49.61
C PHE A 625 -36.07 -3.75 49.63
N ILE A 626 -35.08 -4.36 48.99
CA ILE A 626 -34.89 -5.81 49.01
C ILE A 626 -34.48 -6.29 50.40
N ILE A 627 -33.58 -5.58 51.08
CA ILE A 627 -33.14 -5.92 52.44
C ILE A 627 -34.33 -5.83 53.44
N GLN A 628 -35.18 -4.81 53.36
CA GLN A 628 -36.39 -4.70 54.19
C GLN A 628 -37.35 -5.89 53.98
N ASN A 629 -37.40 -6.46 52.78
CA ASN A 629 -38.24 -7.62 52.49
C ASN A 629 -37.56 -8.96 52.89
N ILE A 630 -36.26 -9.01 53.07
CA ILE A 630 -35.54 -10.18 53.57
C ILE A 630 -35.64 -10.26 55.10
N ASN A 631 -35.71 -9.12 55.79
CA ASN A 631 -35.86 -9.03 57.26
C ASN A 631 -37.30 -9.18 57.76
N LYS A 632 -38.28 -9.19 56.86
CA LYS A 632 -39.68 -9.58 57.15
C LYS A 632 -39.88 -11.08 56.91
#